data_6c95b4a31ebe360c1946525aa1879ff6
#
_entry.id   6c95b4a31ebe360c1946525aa1879ff6
#
_cell.length_a   1.000
_cell.length_b   1.000
_cell.length_c   1.000
_cell.angle_alpha   90.00
_cell.angle_beta   90.00
_cell.angle_gamma   90.00
#
_symmetry.space_group_name_H-M   'P 1'
#
loop_
_entity.id
_entity.type
_entity.pdbx_description
1 polymer ?
#
loop_
_entity_poly.entity_id
_entity_poly.type
_entity_poly.pdbx_seq_one_letter_code
_entity_poly.pdbx_strand_id
1 'polypeptide(L)'
;MADGGPTPQQSANRPDAPRAPAGVGLIALLSAMVMVGQASTSLYVPSLPSLGAALGADPTRVKLTMTAYLLAFALGQLVYGPISDRYGRRPTVLGGIAFYTLATLACAVAPSIDALIAARAFQGFGAAAGVSISRAVVRDRFERADAARVLSYVGMALSVSPALGPIVGGQLQVWGGWRAAFAAQVTLGAAIAAWTFVALAESLRAPDPAATRPSRLLRNYRTLATSRPFVVSVVLNGAIFAGLFGYVTAVPFVFIEIFAVRPDVFSTIFLFTVAGYFIGTAVASRLQRWGGERLIGTGTLVALGGGALMLLPPLLGLTHPAVIVLAMMVFLIGFGLVVPNAIASAMAPFPTMAGTASALFGFAQTALASLGSVAVAATYDGTVRPMAATVFGAGLVTVIAHWGFARPQAARA
;
A
#
# COMPACT_ATOMS: atom_id res chain seq x y z
N MET A 1 37.96 28.18 47.56
CA MET A 1 36.65 27.57 47.28
C MET A 1 36.52 27.50 45.78
N ALA A 2 36.72 26.34 45.19
CA ALA A 2 36.64 26.11 43.74
C ALA A 2 35.25 25.56 43.43
N ASP A 3 34.54 26.31 42.62
CA ASP A 3 33.19 26.00 42.15
C ASP A 3 33.29 24.93 41.06
N GLY A 4 32.93 23.68 41.42
CA GLY A 4 32.93 22.54 40.51
C GLY A 4 31.66 22.48 39.69
N GLY A 5 31.59 23.27 38.60
CA GLY A 5 30.54 23.10 37.62
C GLY A 5 30.59 21.72 36.94
N PRO A 6 29.45 21.11 36.61
CA PRO A 6 29.42 19.78 36.01
C PRO A 6 30.11 19.75 34.66
N THR A 7 31.00 18.78 34.46
CA THR A 7 31.72 18.59 33.18
C THR A 7 30.79 18.20 32.05
N PRO A 8 31.09 18.57 30.77
CA PRO A 8 30.22 18.31 29.61
C PRO A 8 29.86 16.85 29.36
N GLN A 9 30.60 15.90 29.97
CA GLN A 9 30.32 14.46 29.86
C GLN A 9 29.19 13.95 30.77
N GLN A 10 28.80 14.71 31.82
CA GLN A 10 27.70 14.32 32.73
C GLN A 10 26.31 14.68 32.18
N SER A 11 26.24 15.52 31.17
CA SER A 11 24.95 15.85 30.51
C SER A 11 24.50 14.80 29.47
N ALA A 12 25.40 13.91 29.04
CA ALA A 12 25.10 12.89 28.01
C ALA A 12 24.45 11.61 28.57
N ASN A 13 24.40 11.46 29.89
CA ASN A 13 23.96 10.22 30.55
C ASN A 13 22.72 10.42 31.45
N ARG A 14 21.78 11.29 31.06
CA ARG A 14 20.45 11.26 31.68
C ARG A 14 19.70 10.04 31.12
N PRO A 15 19.32 9.07 32.02
CA PRO A 15 18.45 7.98 31.57
C PRO A 15 17.20 8.59 30.93
N ASP A 16 16.89 8.15 29.72
CA ASP A 16 15.65 8.54 29.04
C ASP A 16 14.48 8.30 30.00
N ALA A 17 13.70 9.34 30.26
CA ALA A 17 12.48 9.20 31.06
C ALA A 17 11.61 8.10 30.41
N PRO A 18 11.04 7.18 31.21
CA PRO A 18 10.25 6.07 30.67
C PRO A 18 9.17 6.64 29.74
N ARG A 19 9.21 6.22 28.48
CA ARG A 19 8.22 6.60 27.48
C ARG A 19 6.88 6.02 27.93
N ALA A 20 5.85 6.85 28.00
CA ALA A 20 4.52 6.42 28.40
C ALA A 20 4.06 5.21 27.56
N PRO A 21 3.38 4.22 28.16
CA PRO A 21 2.88 3.08 27.44
C PRO A 21 2.01 3.55 26.27
N ALA A 22 2.08 2.83 25.16
CA ALA A 22 1.34 3.14 23.94
C ALA A 22 -0.16 3.30 24.25
N GLY A 23 -0.63 4.54 24.35
CA GLY A 23 -2.05 4.78 24.53
C GLY A 23 -2.80 4.20 23.33
N VAL A 24 -3.83 3.37 23.58
CA VAL A 24 -4.67 2.75 22.53
C VAL A 24 -5.15 3.81 21.53
N GLY A 25 -5.43 5.02 21.99
CA GLY A 25 -5.83 6.16 21.16
C GLY A 25 -4.79 6.56 20.09
N LEU A 26 -3.50 6.55 20.43
CA LEU A 26 -2.45 6.87 19.46
C LEU A 26 -2.33 5.77 18.39
N ILE A 27 -2.39 4.50 18.79
CA ILE A 27 -2.35 3.37 17.84
C ILE A 27 -3.55 3.43 16.89
N ALA A 28 -4.75 3.69 17.43
CA ALA A 28 -5.97 3.84 16.63
C ALA A 28 -5.87 5.01 15.65
N LEU A 29 -5.34 6.17 16.09
CA LEU A 29 -5.12 7.33 15.22
C LEU A 29 -4.13 7.01 14.09
N LEU A 30 -2.97 6.40 14.41
CA LEU A 30 -1.97 6.04 13.41
C LEU A 30 -2.53 5.02 12.40
N SER A 31 -3.32 4.07 12.87
CA SER A 31 -4.04 3.11 12.02
C SER A 31 -5.05 3.82 11.10
N ALA A 32 -5.84 4.75 11.63
CA ALA A 32 -6.80 5.54 10.85
C ALA A 32 -6.11 6.39 9.77
N MET A 33 -4.97 7.03 10.09
CA MET A 33 -4.18 7.80 9.12
C MET A 33 -3.70 6.93 7.95
N VAL A 34 -3.29 5.70 8.22
CA VAL A 34 -2.83 4.77 7.18
C VAL A 34 -4.00 4.22 6.36
N MET A 35 -5.16 4.01 6.98
CA MET A 35 -6.38 3.54 6.31
C MET A 35 -6.90 4.52 5.25
N VAL A 36 -6.66 5.83 5.36
CA VAL A 36 -7.06 6.84 4.36
C VAL A 36 -6.63 6.44 2.96
N GLY A 37 -5.36 6.05 2.80
CA GLY A 37 -4.82 5.65 1.50
C GLY A 37 -5.50 4.41 0.92
N GLN A 38 -5.76 3.40 1.74
CA GLN A 38 -6.41 2.17 1.32
C GLN A 38 -7.91 2.34 1.06
N ALA A 39 -8.60 3.13 1.89
CA ALA A 39 -10.00 3.46 1.68
C ALA A 39 -10.23 4.17 0.34
N SER A 40 -9.28 5.02 -0.07
CA SER A 40 -9.35 5.74 -1.34
C SER A 40 -9.29 4.86 -2.57
N THR A 41 -8.73 3.67 -2.46
CA THR A 41 -8.75 2.68 -3.54
C THR A 41 -9.92 1.72 -3.39
N SER A 42 -10.16 1.18 -2.19
CA SER A 42 -11.11 0.10 -1.98
C SER A 42 -12.59 0.54 -2.05
N LEU A 43 -12.95 1.71 -1.49
CA LEU A 43 -14.31 2.25 -1.55
C LEU A 43 -14.76 2.62 -2.98
N TYR A 44 -13.82 2.96 -3.82
CA TYR A 44 -14.08 3.46 -5.15
C TYR A 44 -14.21 2.34 -6.21
N VAL A 45 -13.60 1.16 -5.96
CA VAL A 45 -13.52 0.04 -6.91
C VAL A 45 -14.89 -0.36 -7.49
N PRO A 46 -15.97 -0.55 -6.69
CA PRO A 46 -17.27 -0.95 -7.26
C PRO A 46 -17.91 0.09 -8.16
N SER A 47 -17.47 1.35 -8.09
CA SER A 47 -18.01 2.47 -8.86
C SER A 47 -17.33 2.67 -10.21
N LEU A 48 -16.22 1.96 -10.49
CA LEU A 48 -15.44 2.15 -11.73
C LEU A 48 -16.27 2.03 -13.01
N PRO A 49 -17.11 0.99 -13.20
CA PRO A 49 -17.90 0.88 -14.42
C PRO A 49 -18.91 2.02 -14.59
N SER A 50 -19.63 2.39 -13.53
CA SER A 50 -20.64 3.48 -13.58
C SER A 50 -20.04 4.86 -13.88
N LEU A 51 -18.77 5.06 -13.56
CA LEU A 51 -18.02 6.28 -13.88
C LEU A 51 -17.89 6.50 -15.38
N GLY A 52 -17.60 5.44 -16.16
CA GLY A 52 -17.52 5.50 -17.61
C GLY A 52 -18.82 6.02 -18.22
N ALA A 53 -19.94 5.43 -17.82
CA ALA A 53 -21.26 5.85 -18.26
C ALA A 53 -21.59 7.30 -17.83
N ALA A 54 -21.28 7.67 -16.59
CA ALA A 54 -21.61 8.99 -16.03
C ALA A 54 -20.78 10.15 -16.62
N LEU A 55 -19.54 9.89 -17.04
CA LEU A 55 -18.61 10.91 -17.55
C LEU A 55 -18.33 10.77 -19.06
N GLY A 56 -19.04 9.87 -19.76
CA GLY A 56 -18.86 9.63 -21.20
C GLY A 56 -17.44 9.15 -21.54
N ALA A 57 -16.84 8.35 -20.69
CA ALA A 57 -15.45 7.91 -20.81
C ALA A 57 -15.36 6.41 -21.09
N ASP A 58 -14.39 6.03 -21.93
CA ASP A 58 -14.10 4.63 -22.18
C ASP A 58 -13.48 3.94 -20.94
N PRO A 59 -13.57 2.60 -20.82
CA PRO A 59 -13.06 1.87 -19.69
C PRO A 59 -11.54 2.04 -19.46
N THR A 60 -10.76 2.30 -20.50
CA THR A 60 -9.31 2.54 -20.39
C THR A 60 -9.04 3.83 -19.64
N ARG A 61 -9.74 4.92 -20.00
CA ARG A 61 -9.63 6.21 -19.30
C ARG A 61 -10.10 6.12 -17.84
N VAL A 62 -11.15 5.37 -17.57
CA VAL A 62 -11.60 5.13 -16.19
C VAL A 62 -10.51 4.42 -15.36
N LYS A 63 -9.88 3.39 -15.92
CA LYS A 63 -8.78 2.67 -15.25
C LYS A 63 -7.55 3.56 -14.94
N LEU A 64 -7.29 4.58 -15.81
CA LEU A 64 -6.21 5.55 -15.57
C LEU A 64 -6.40 6.37 -14.28
N THR A 65 -7.61 6.51 -13.77
CA THR A 65 -7.86 7.16 -12.47
C THR A 65 -7.20 6.41 -11.32
N MET A 66 -7.17 5.08 -11.36
CA MET A 66 -6.46 4.24 -10.39
C MET A 66 -4.94 4.37 -10.55
N THR A 67 -4.47 4.32 -11.80
CA THR A 67 -3.05 4.49 -12.11
C THR A 67 -2.51 5.84 -11.63
N ALA A 68 -3.21 6.94 -11.92
CA ALA A 68 -2.83 8.29 -11.51
C ALA A 68 -2.72 8.41 -9.98
N TYR A 69 -3.69 7.83 -9.26
CA TYR A 69 -3.65 7.76 -7.81
C TYR A 69 -2.42 7.01 -7.29
N LEU A 70 -2.15 5.80 -7.82
CA LEU A 70 -1.04 4.96 -7.35
C LEU A 70 0.33 5.59 -7.62
N LEU A 71 0.54 6.17 -8.81
CA LEU A 71 1.79 6.85 -9.14
C LEU A 71 2.04 8.05 -8.24
N ALA A 72 1.03 8.88 -8.04
CA ALA A 72 1.16 10.05 -7.19
C ALA A 72 1.32 9.68 -5.70
N PHE A 73 0.64 8.63 -5.24
CA PHE A 73 0.82 8.06 -3.91
C PHE A 73 2.25 7.55 -3.71
N ALA A 74 2.82 6.86 -4.72
CA ALA A 74 4.21 6.43 -4.69
C ALA A 74 5.16 7.64 -4.54
N LEU A 75 5.02 8.67 -5.39
CA LEU A 75 5.84 9.89 -5.30
C LEU A 75 5.72 10.56 -3.93
N GLY A 76 4.52 10.64 -3.38
CA GLY A 76 4.28 11.19 -2.05
C GLY A 76 5.09 10.48 -0.96
N GLN A 77 5.26 9.16 -1.03
CA GLN A 77 6.04 8.40 -0.05
C GLN A 77 7.53 8.84 0.00
N LEU A 78 8.11 9.24 -1.13
CA LEU A 78 9.48 9.77 -1.16
C LEU A 78 9.58 11.18 -0.58
N VAL A 79 8.51 11.96 -0.71
CA VAL A 79 8.50 13.40 -0.39
C VAL A 79 8.16 13.65 1.08
N TYR A 80 7.14 12.97 1.62
CA TYR A 80 6.65 13.25 2.98
C TYR A 80 7.63 12.85 4.07
N GLY A 81 8.46 11.81 3.87
CA GLY A 81 9.49 11.43 4.83
C GLY A 81 10.44 12.58 5.13
N PRO A 82 11.24 13.01 4.14
CA PRO A 82 12.18 14.13 4.29
C PRO A 82 11.54 15.45 4.74
N ILE A 83 10.35 15.78 4.23
CA ILE A 83 9.63 16.99 4.66
C ILE A 83 9.30 16.90 6.15
N SER A 84 8.82 15.76 6.62
CA SER A 84 8.48 15.59 8.03
C SER A 84 9.70 15.54 8.96
N ASP A 85 10.86 15.09 8.47
CA ASP A 85 12.12 15.14 9.20
C ASP A 85 12.65 16.58 9.35
N ARG A 86 12.29 17.46 8.42
CA ARG A 86 12.74 18.87 8.43
C ARG A 86 11.77 19.80 9.17
N TYR A 87 10.46 19.65 8.93
CA TYR A 87 9.45 20.60 9.40
C TYR A 87 8.62 20.10 10.59
N GLY A 88 8.78 18.84 10.99
CA GLY A 88 7.99 18.19 12.03
C GLY A 88 6.95 17.23 11.50
N ARG A 89 6.61 16.25 12.31
CA ARG A 89 5.63 15.18 11.95
C ARG A 89 4.22 15.74 11.89
N ARG A 90 3.83 16.47 12.95
CA ARG A 90 2.47 16.97 13.10
C ARG A 90 2.06 17.95 11.99
N PRO A 91 2.80 19.04 11.71
CA PRO A 91 2.41 19.98 10.65
C PRO A 91 2.39 19.32 9.26
N THR A 92 3.34 18.42 8.99
CA THR A 92 3.43 17.74 7.69
C THR A 92 2.25 16.80 7.47
N VAL A 93 1.84 16.01 8.47
CA VAL A 93 0.69 15.09 8.31
C VAL A 93 -0.62 15.84 8.24
N LEU A 94 -0.80 16.91 9.01
CA LEU A 94 -2.00 17.75 8.93
C LEU A 94 -2.13 18.40 7.55
N GLY A 95 -1.05 18.96 7.03
CA GLY A 95 -1.02 19.51 5.67
C GLY A 95 -1.32 18.45 4.60
N GLY A 96 -0.74 17.25 4.73
CA GLY A 96 -0.98 16.14 3.81
C GLY A 96 -2.42 15.62 3.83
N ILE A 97 -3.03 15.45 5.02
CA ILE A 97 -4.43 15.01 5.15
C ILE A 97 -5.40 16.11 4.69
N ALA A 98 -5.11 17.38 4.98
CA ALA A 98 -5.90 18.50 4.46
C ALA A 98 -5.87 18.54 2.94
N PHE A 99 -4.67 18.42 2.35
CA PHE A 99 -4.49 18.33 0.89
C PHE A 99 -5.23 17.13 0.28
N TYR A 100 -5.15 15.96 0.93
CA TYR A 100 -5.93 14.77 0.55
C TYR A 100 -7.43 15.06 0.55
N THR A 101 -7.95 15.68 1.62
CA THR A 101 -9.39 15.95 1.77
C THR A 101 -9.90 16.93 0.71
N LEU A 102 -9.13 17.98 0.41
CA LEU A 102 -9.45 18.94 -0.67
C LEU A 102 -9.42 18.28 -2.05
N ALA A 103 -8.40 17.46 -2.31
CA ALA A 103 -8.31 16.71 -3.57
C ALA A 103 -9.45 15.67 -3.69
N THR A 104 -9.87 15.07 -2.59
CA THR A 104 -11.03 14.15 -2.56
C THR A 104 -12.33 14.89 -2.85
N LEU A 105 -12.48 16.09 -2.33
CA LEU A 105 -13.62 16.95 -2.68
C LEU A 105 -13.62 17.30 -4.18
N ALA A 106 -12.45 17.62 -4.75
CA ALA A 106 -12.32 17.83 -6.19
C ALA A 106 -12.70 16.57 -6.98
N CYS A 107 -12.37 15.36 -6.52
CA CYS A 107 -12.85 14.11 -7.12
C CYS A 107 -14.38 14.01 -7.09
N ALA A 108 -15.02 14.35 -5.96
CA ALA A 108 -16.48 14.25 -5.81
C ALA A 108 -17.25 15.16 -6.79
N VAL A 109 -16.70 16.34 -7.08
CA VAL A 109 -17.33 17.35 -7.94
C VAL A 109 -16.77 17.36 -9.37
N ALA A 110 -15.91 16.39 -9.74
CA ALA A 110 -15.29 16.34 -11.06
C ALA A 110 -16.32 16.33 -12.20
N PRO A 111 -16.22 17.28 -13.16
CA PRO A 111 -17.16 17.39 -14.28
C PRO A 111 -16.79 16.50 -15.47
N SER A 112 -15.56 16.01 -15.53
CA SER A 112 -15.03 15.19 -16.62
C SER A 112 -14.05 14.13 -16.11
N ILE A 113 -13.78 13.13 -16.95
CA ILE A 113 -12.81 12.09 -16.61
C ILE A 113 -11.39 12.65 -16.45
N ASP A 114 -11.01 13.65 -17.22
CA ASP A 114 -9.69 14.28 -17.12
C ASP A 114 -9.52 15.05 -15.81
N ALA A 115 -10.54 15.79 -15.41
CA ALA A 115 -10.57 16.46 -14.11
C ALA A 115 -10.48 15.44 -12.97
N LEU A 116 -11.17 14.31 -13.10
CA LEU A 116 -11.11 13.23 -12.12
C LEU A 116 -9.71 12.59 -12.07
N ILE A 117 -9.09 12.29 -13.21
CA ILE A 117 -7.72 11.73 -13.26
C ILE A 117 -6.73 12.67 -12.55
N ALA A 118 -6.80 13.97 -12.84
CA ALA A 118 -5.95 14.96 -12.18
C ALA A 118 -6.22 15.05 -10.67
N ALA A 119 -7.49 15.12 -10.26
CA ALA A 119 -7.87 15.15 -8.86
C ALA A 119 -7.45 13.87 -8.11
N ARG A 120 -7.51 12.70 -8.74
CA ARG A 120 -7.03 11.42 -8.22
C ARG A 120 -5.52 11.42 -8.02
N ALA A 121 -4.74 12.04 -8.90
CA ALA A 121 -3.30 12.19 -8.68
C ALA A 121 -3.02 13.04 -7.42
N PHE A 122 -3.66 14.19 -7.26
CA PHE A 122 -3.53 15.02 -6.05
C PHE A 122 -3.99 14.28 -4.79
N GLN A 123 -5.09 13.54 -4.87
CA GLN A 123 -5.60 12.72 -3.77
C GLN A 123 -4.58 11.65 -3.36
N GLY A 124 -4.00 10.92 -4.32
CA GLY A 124 -2.97 9.91 -4.07
C GLY A 124 -1.73 10.51 -3.40
N PHE A 125 -1.25 11.64 -3.89
CA PHE A 125 -0.13 12.35 -3.28
C PHE A 125 -0.42 12.70 -1.82
N GLY A 126 -1.57 13.31 -1.51
CA GLY A 126 -1.95 13.66 -0.14
C GLY A 126 -2.10 12.45 0.79
N ALA A 127 -2.67 11.35 0.29
CA ALA A 127 -2.87 10.13 1.05
C ALA A 127 -1.57 9.47 1.54
N ALA A 128 -0.47 9.65 0.80
CA ALA A 128 0.84 9.11 1.16
C ALA A 128 1.40 9.67 2.47
N ALA A 129 0.96 10.86 2.90
CA ALA A 129 1.37 11.49 4.15
C ALA A 129 1.01 10.62 5.35
N GLY A 130 -0.21 10.06 5.38
CA GLY A 130 -0.68 9.20 6.45
C GLY A 130 0.21 7.99 6.67
N VAL A 131 0.56 7.26 5.61
CA VAL A 131 1.40 6.07 5.68
C VAL A 131 2.84 6.40 6.05
N SER A 132 3.42 7.41 5.42
CA SER A 132 4.83 7.78 5.62
C SER A 132 5.07 8.27 7.04
N ILE A 133 4.21 9.16 7.53
CA ILE A 133 4.41 9.84 8.81
C ILE A 133 3.98 8.95 9.99
N SER A 134 2.95 8.11 9.85
CA SER A 134 2.61 7.14 10.89
C SER A 134 3.78 6.23 11.24
N ARG A 135 4.50 5.71 10.23
CA ARG A 135 5.72 4.89 10.46
C ARG A 135 6.83 5.68 11.16
N ALA A 136 6.98 6.97 10.82
CA ALA A 136 7.96 7.85 11.46
C ALA A 136 7.59 8.13 12.93
N VAL A 137 6.32 8.45 13.22
CA VAL A 137 5.83 8.68 14.59
C VAL A 137 6.02 7.43 15.46
N VAL A 138 5.77 6.23 14.92
CA VAL A 138 6.03 4.98 15.66
C VAL A 138 7.50 4.88 16.06
N ARG A 139 8.44 5.15 15.15
CA ARG A 139 9.88 5.13 15.47
C ARG A 139 10.30 6.20 16.47
N ASP A 140 9.66 7.36 16.43
CA ASP A 140 10.01 8.48 17.31
C ASP A 140 9.48 8.28 18.75
N ARG A 141 8.35 7.56 18.91
CA ARG A 141 7.61 7.42 20.17
C ARG A 141 7.87 6.11 20.91
N PHE A 142 8.18 5.02 20.21
CA PHE A 142 8.27 3.69 20.79
C PHE A 142 9.68 3.12 20.72
N GLU A 143 10.04 2.28 21.69
CA GLU A 143 11.25 1.47 21.65
C GLU A 143 11.12 0.34 20.62
N ARG A 144 12.24 -0.27 20.20
CA ARG A 144 12.26 -1.24 19.09
C ARG A 144 11.25 -2.38 19.23
N ALA A 145 11.10 -2.94 20.44
CA ALA A 145 10.18 -4.05 20.69
C ALA A 145 8.71 -3.60 20.58
N ASP A 146 8.37 -2.47 21.20
CA ASP A 146 7.02 -1.91 21.15
C ASP A 146 6.69 -1.36 19.78
N ALA A 147 7.65 -0.74 19.07
CA ALA A 147 7.48 -0.25 17.72
C ALA A 147 7.07 -1.36 16.75
N ALA A 148 7.68 -2.55 16.85
CA ALA A 148 7.31 -3.71 16.04
C ALA A 148 5.85 -4.14 16.30
N ARG A 149 5.43 -4.13 17.57
CA ARG A 149 4.06 -4.46 17.98
C ARG A 149 3.04 -3.45 17.44
N VAL A 150 3.34 -2.15 17.58
CA VAL A 150 2.47 -1.07 17.08
C VAL A 150 2.37 -1.10 15.57
N LEU A 151 3.49 -1.31 14.84
CA LEU A 151 3.47 -1.47 13.39
C LEU A 151 2.65 -2.69 12.94
N SER A 152 2.60 -3.76 13.74
CA SER A 152 1.74 -4.91 13.47
C SER A 152 0.26 -4.55 13.57
N TYR A 153 -0.15 -3.76 14.57
CA TYR A 153 -1.54 -3.28 14.67
C TYR A 153 -1.91 -2.35 13.52
N VAL A 154 -1.02 -1.44 13.13
CA VAL A 154 -1.20 -0.58 11.95
C VAL A 154 -1.29 -1.41 10.66
N GLY A 155 -0.48 -2.47 10.56
CA GLY A 155 -0.52 -3.43 9.45
C GLY A 155 -1.85 -4.21 9.39
N MET A 156 -2.41 -4.62 10.54
CA MET A 156 -3.74 -5.25 10.58
C MET A 156 -4.83 -4.31 10.08
N ALA A 157 -4.79 -3.04 10.46
CA ALA A 157 -5.74 -2.04 9.96
C ALA A 157 -5.66 -1.89 8.43
N LEU A 158 -4.44 -1.92 7.85
CA LEU A 158 -4.25 -1.94 6.39
C LEU A 158 -4.92 -3.13 5.71
N SER A 159 -4.95 -4.29 6.38
CA SER A 159 -5.53 -5.51 5.82
C SER A 159 -7.07 -5.52 5.85
N VAL A 160 -7.66 -4.80 6.80
CA VAL A 160 -9.12 -4.69 6.93
C VAL A 160 -9.75 -3.84 5.83
N SER A 161 -9.07 -2.78 5.41
CA SER A 161 -9.61 -1.85 4.41
C SER A 161 -9.91 -2.49 3.04
N PRO A 162 -9.05 -3.34 2.45
CA PRO A 162 -9.39 -4.06 1.22
C PRO A 162 -10.57 -5.03 1.37
N ALA A 163 -10.80 -5.55 2.58
CA ALA A 163 -11.91 -6.46 2.84
C ALA A 163 -13.25 -5.72 2.95
N LEU A 164 -13.30 -4.67 3.76
CA LEU A 164 -14.53 -3.93 4.04
C LEU A 164 -14.80 -2.81 3.02
N GLY A 165 -13.76 -2.24 2.43
CA GLY A 165 -13.88 -1.10 1.52
C GLY A 165 -14.82 -1.36 0.34
N PRO A 166 -14.68 -2.45 -0.43
CA PRO A 166 -15.59 -2.74 -1.52
C PRO A 166 -17.03 -2.97 -1.06
N ILE A 167 -17.26 -3.56 0.12
CA ILE A 167 -18.61 -3.77 0.66
C ILE A 167 -19.29 -2.42 0.91
N VAL A 168 -18.63 -1.55 1.64
CA VAL A 168 -19.14 -0.19 1.90
C VAL A 168 -19.26 0.59 0.60
N GLY A 169 -18.26 0.49 -0.29
CA GLY A 169 -18.26 1.13 -1.60
C GLY A 169 -19.40 0.67 -2.51
N GLY A 170 -19.72 -0.63 -2.50
CA GLY A 170 -20.85 -1.19 -3.25
C GLY A 170 -22.20 -0.65 -2.77
N GLN A 171 -22.39 -0.54 -1.44
CA GLN A 171 -23.60 0.06 -0.87
C GLN A 171 -23.70 1.55 -1.21
N LEU A 172 -22.59 2.29 -1.07
CA LEU A 172 -22.54 3.72 -1.43
C LEU A 172 -22.85 3.93 -2.91
N GLN A 173 -22.38 3.03 -3.79
CA GLN A 173 -22.67 3.05 -5.22
C GLN A 173 -24.17 2.89 -5.50
N VAL A 174 -24.85 1.99 -4.78
CA VAL A 174 -26.30 1.76 -4.93
C VAL A 174 -27.10 2.95 -4.42
N TRP A 175 -26.72 3.56 -3.29
CA TRP A 175 -27.49 4.64 -2.68
C TRP A 175 -27.27 6.02 -3.30
N GLY A 176 -26.06 6.34 -3.73
CA GLY A 176 -25.73 7.71 -4.18
C GLY A 176 -24.75 7.77 -5.36
N GLY A 177 -24.58 6.64 -6.06
CA GLY A 177 -23.66 6.56 -7.19
C GLY A 177 -22.19 6.75 -6.80
N TRP A 178 -21.33 6.88 -7.81
CA TRP A 178 -19.89 6.97 -7.62
C TRP A 178 -19.43 8.17 -6.75
N ARG A 179 -20.19 9.27 -6.75
CA ARG A 179 -19.89 10.46 -5.95
C ARG A 179 -20.03 10.21 -4.46
N ALA A 180 -20.92 9.32 -4.03
CA ALA A 180 -21.11 8.97 -2.63
C ALA A 180 -19.83 8.34 -2.02
N ALA A 181 -19.08 7.55 -2.80
CA ALA A 181 -17.81 6.99 -2.34
C ALA A 181 -16.77 8.09 -2.03
N PHE A 182 -16.69 9.13 -2.87
CA PHE A 182 -15.81 10.27 -2.60
C PHE A 182 -16.31 11.15 -1.45
N ALA A 183 -17.61 11.38 -1.33
CA ALA A 183 -18.20 12.11 -0.21
C ALA A 183 -17.89 11.43 1.14
N ALA A 184 -18.02 10.11 1.21
CA ALA A 184 -17.62 9.33 2.38
C ALA A 184 -16.13 9.48 2.72
N GLN A 185 -15.27 9.50 1.70
CA GLN A 185 -13.82 9.71 1.87
C GLN A 185 -13.49 11.14 2.32
N VAL A 186 -14.23 12.19 1.87
CA VAL A 186 -14.09 13.56 2.36
C VAL A 186 -14.42 13.61 3.86
N THR A 187 -15.53 13.00 4.26
CA THR A 187 -15.94 12.93 5.68
C THR A 187 -14.89 12.20 6.52
N LEU A 188 -14.40 11.08 6.05
CA LEU A 188 -13.32 10.32 6.70
C LEU A 188 -12.04 11.14 6.83
N GLY A 189 -11.61 11.80 5.75
CA GLY A 189 -10.42 12.65 5.74
C GLY A 189 -10.53 13.82 6.72
N ALA A 190 -11.67 14.51 6.72
CA ALA A 190 -11.94 15.61 7.65
C ALA A 190 -11.96 15.15 9.10
N ALA A 191 -12.61 14.01 9.39
CA ALA A 191 -12.64 13.43 10.73
C ALA A 191 -11.25 13.07 11.25
N ILE A 192 -10.42 12.44 10.39
CA ILE A 192 -9.03 12.07 10.73
C ILE A 192 -8.16 13.32 10.86
N ALA A 193 -8.34 14.36 10.05
CA ALA A 193 -7.65 15.63 10.19
C ALA A 193 -7.97 16.29 11.55
N ALA A 194 -9.23 16.35 11.92
CA ALA A 194 -9.67 16.87 13.20
C ALA A 194 -9.11 16.05 14.38
N TRP A 195 -9.19 14.73 14.30
CA TRP A 195 -8.62 13.84 15.33
C TRP A 195 -7.09 14.01 15.44
N THR A 196 -6.38 14.08 14.31
CA THR A 196 -4.93 14.33 14.27
C THR A 196 -4.60 15.67 14.89
N PHE A 197 -5.37 16.72 14.59
CA PHE A 197 -5.16 18.05 15.13
C PHE A 197 -5.26 18.08 16.66
N VAL A 198 -6.23 17.38 17.23
CA VAL A 198 -6.47 17.34 18.69
C VAL A 198 -5.51 16.39 19.41
N ALA A 199 -5.28 15.20 18.85
CA ALA A 199 -4.65 14.09 19.59
C ALA A 199 -3.17 13.87 19.27
N LEU A 200 -2.66 14.32 18.09
CA LEU A 200 -1.27 14.11 17.74
C LEU A 200 -0.40 15.26 18.24
N ALA A 201 0.39 15.00 19.30
CA ALA A 201 1.47 15.90 19.69
C ALA A 201 2.70 15.70 18.78
N GLU A 202 3.51 16.76 18.59
CA GLU A 202 4.77 16.65 17.84
C GLU A 202 5.67 15.57 18.44
N SER A 203 6.22 14.71 17.58
CA SER A 203 7.09 13.60 18.00
C SER A 203 8.55 13.79 17.61
N LEU A 204 8.82 14.69 16.67
CA LEU A 204 10.18 15.00 16.23
C LEU A 204 10.90 15.80 17.29
N ARG A 205 11.98 15.23 17.87
CA ARG A 205 12.76 15.91 18.93
C ARG A 205 13.69 16.98 18.38
N ALA A 206 14.32 16.72 17.21
CA ALA A 206 15.26 17.63 16.57
C ALA A 206 15.03 17.63 15.05
N PRO A 207 14.58 18.74 14.48
CA PRO A 207 14.49 18.90 13.02
C PRO A 207 15.85 18.76 12.36
N ASP A 208 15.91 18.09 11.20
CA ASP A 208 17.10 17.97 10.38
C ASP A 208 16.98 18.86 9.13
N PRO A 209 17.58 20.07 9.11
CA PRO A 209 17.52 20.96 7.95
C PRO A 209 18.14 20.37 6.69
N ALA A 210 18.98 19.34 6.83
CA ALA A 210 19.62 18.66 5.71
C ALA A 210 18.80 17.48 5.17
N ALA A 211 17.68 17.11 5.81
CA ALA A 211 16.84 15.97 5.42
C ALA A 211 16.31 16.09 3.97
N THR A 212 16.06 17.32 3.51
CA THR A 212 15.54 17.60 2.16
C THR A 212 16.65 17.90 1.12
N ARG A 213 17.94 17.81 1.48
CA ARG A 213 19.04 18.05 0.54
C ARG A 213 19.08 16.98 -0.55
N PRO A 214 18.97 17.32 -1.86
CA PRO A 214 18.93 16.33 -2.93
C PRO A 214 20.15 15.41 -2.98
N SER A 215 21.34 15.95 -2.71
CA SER A 215 22.59 15.19 -2.70
C SER A 215 22.61 14.07 -1.64
N ARG A 216 22.04 14.32 -0.45
CA ARG A 216 21.92 13.33 0.62
C ARG A 216 20.90 12.26 0.26
N LEU A 217 19.74 12.67 -0.25
CA LEU A 217 18.70 11.76 -0.68
C LEU A 217 19.19 10.84 -1.80
N LEU A 218 19.81 11.40 -2.83
CA LEU A 218 20.33 10.65 -3.97
C LEU A 218 21.41 9.64 -3.53
N ARG A 219 22.32 10.04 -2.64
CA ARG A 219 23.34 9.14 -2.10
C ARG A 219 22.71 7.99 -1.34
N ASN A 220 21.74 8.25 -0.48
CA ASN A 220 21.05 7.22 0.31
C ASN A 220 20.28 6.27 -0.61
N TYR A 221 19.54 6.80 -1.59
CA TYR A 221 18.79 6.00 -2.55
C TYR A 221 19.72 5.16 -3.43
N ARG A 222 20.87 5.71 -3.86
CA ARG A 222 21.89 4.95 -4.61
C ARG A 222 22.42 3.77 -3.79
N THR A 223 22.73 3.98 -2.51
CA THR A 223 23.20 2.89 -1.62
C THR A 223 22.17 1.76 -1.53
N LEU A 224 20.89 2.09 -1.42
CA LEU A 224 19.81 1.10 -1.37
C LEU A 224 19.60 0.41 -2.72
N ALA A 225 19.58 1.18 -3.82
CA ALA A 225 19.36 0.67 -5.18
C ALA A 225 20.52 -0.20 -5.71
N THR A 226 21.72 -0.10 -5.13
CA THR A 226 22.85 -0.98 -5.46
C THR A 226 22.92 -2.23 -4.60
N SER A 227 22.08 -2.32 -3.55
CA SER A 227 22.00 -3.51 -2.70
C SER A 227 21.15 -4.59 -3.32
N ARG A 228 21.76 -5.69 -3.71
CA ARG A 228 21.08 -6.83 -4.33
C ARG A 228 19.91 -7.37 -3.50
N PRO A 229 20.04 -7.62 -2.16
CA PRO A 229 18.93 -8.09 -1.35
C PRO A 229 17.75 -7.11 -1.34
N PHE A 230 18.05 -5.79 -1.29
CA PHE A 230 17.02 -4.76 -1.34
C PHE A 230 16.28 -4.77 -2.69
N VAL A 231 17.02 -4.75 -3.81
CA VAL A 231 16.43 -4.71 -5.15
C VAL A 231 15.60 -5.96 -5.45
N VAL A 232 16.11 -7.16 -5.12
CA VAL A 232 15.35 -8.41 -5.29
C VAL A 232 14.06 -8.38 -4.49
N SER A 233 14.11 -7.96 -3.23
CA SER A 233 12.90 -7.85 -2.39
C SER A 233 11.91 -6.81 -2.92
N VAL A 234 12.40 -5.68 -3.47
CA VAL A 234 11.57 -4.66 -4.11
C VAL A 234 10.87 -5.23 -5.35
N VAL A 235 11.61 -5.95 -6.21
CA VAL A 235 11.04 -6.54 -7.43
C VAL A 235 10.00 -7.61 -7.09
N LEU A 236 10.30 -8.51 -6.13
CA LEU A 236 9.37 -9.51 -5.63
C LEU A 236 8.07 -8.88 -5.15
N ASN A 237 8.21 -7.91 -4.26
CA ASN A 237 7.06 -7.26 -3.64
C ASN A 237 6.29 -6.40 -4.66
N GLY A 238 7.00 -5.63 -5.47
CA GLY A 238 6.39 -4.80 -6.51
C GLY A 238 5.65 -5.60 -7.57
N ALA A 239 6.21 -6.73 -8.02
CA ALA A 239 5.56 -7.59 -9.00
C ALA A 239 4.27 -8.21 -8.46
N ILE A 240 4.30 -8.74 -7.22
CA ILE A 240 3.10 -9.33 -6.64
C ILE A 240 2.00 -8.27 -6.39
N PHE A 241 2.39 -7.04 -6.04
CA PHE A 241 1.46 -5.91 -5.96
C PHE A 241 0.96 -5.46 -7.34
N ALA A 242 1.77 -5.55 -8.39
CA ALA A 242 1.33 -5.29 -9.77
C ALA A 242 0.20 -6.26 -10.20
N GLY A 243 0.33 -7.54 -9.86
CA GLY A 243 -0.74 -8.52 -10.08
C GLY A 243 -2.01 -8.17 -9.32
N LEU A 244 -1.88 -7.80 -8.03
CA LEU A 244 -3.02 -7.39 -7.21
C LEU A 244 -3.71 -6.15 -7.78
N PHE A 245 -2.98 -5.08 -8.10
CA PHE A 245 -3.59 -3.84 -8.59
C PHE A 245 -4.06 -3.94 -10.04
N GLY A 246 -3.45 -4.79 -10.87
CA GLY A 246 -4.01 -5.18 -12.17
C GLY A 246 -5.37 -5.84 -12.02
N TYR A 247 -5.50 -6.81 -11.11
CA TYR A 247 -6.77 -7.43 -10.77
C TYR A 247 -7.78 -6.40 -10.23
N VAL A 248 -7.44 -5.63 -9.20
CA VAL A 248 -8.34 -4.65 -8.58
C VAL A 248 -8.86 -3.61 -9.58
N THR A 249 -8.03 -3.22 -10.54
CA THR A 249 -8.41 -2.25 -11.58
C THR A 249 -9.39 -2.82 -12.60
N ALA A 250 -9.27 -4.12 -12.92
CA ALA A 250 -10.07 -4.75 -13.99
C ALA A 250 -11.30 -5.49 -13.47
N VAL A 251 -11.22 -6.07 -12.26
CA VAL A 251 -12.25 -6.99 -11.76
C VAL A 251 -13.66 -6.42 -11.69
N PRO A 252 -13.91 -5.11 -11.41
CA PRO A 252 -15.26 -4.56 -11.47
C PRO A 252 -15.86 -4.61 -12.87
N PHE A 253 -15.07 -4.35 -13.91
CA PHE A 253 -15.52 -4.44 -15.31
C PHE A 253 -15.82 -5.88 -15.67
N VAL A 254 -15.00 -6.84 -15.23
CA VAL A 254 -15.23 -8.27 -15.47
C VAL A 254 -16.51 -8.75 -14.81
N PHE A 255 -16.73 -8.44 -13.54
CA PHE A 255 -17.91 -8.94 -12.82
C PHE A 255 -19.17 -8.16 -13.15
N ILE A 256 -19.11 -6.83 -13.26
CA ILE A 256 -20.30 -5.99 -13.43
C ILE A 256 -20.70 -5.92 -14.91
N GLU A 257 -19.74 -5.70 -15.84
CA GLU A 257 -20.08 -5.55 -17.25
C GLU A 257 -20.13 -6.88 -18.00
N ILE A 258 -19.15 -7.80 -17.81
CA ILE A 258 -19.09 -9.06 -18.56
C ILE A 258 -20.04 -10.10 -17.95
N PHE A 259 -20.04 -10.28 -16.62
CA PHE A 259 -20.91 -11.25 -15.95
C PHE A 259 -22.24 -10.68 -15.46
N ALA A 260 -22.51 -9.38 -15.68
CA ALA A 260 -23.75 -8.69 -15.26
C ALA A 260 -24.07 -8.84 -13.75
N VAL A 261 -23.04 -8.94 -12.89
CA VAL A 261 -23.20 -9.03 -11.45
C VAL A 261 -23.48 -7.64 -10.87
N ARG A 262 -24.46 -7.52 -9.99
CA ARG A 262 -24.77 -6.25 -9.32
C ARG A 262 -23.60 -5.77 -8.45
N PRO A 263 -23.34 -4.45 -8.31
CA PRO A 263 -22.21 -3.90 -7.56
C PRO A 263 -22.16 -4.32 -6.07
N ASP A 264 -23.32 -4.47 -5.42
CA ASP A 264 -23.44 -4.93 -4.03
C ASP A 264 -23.05 -6.42 -3.89
N VAL A 265 -23.49 -7.25 -4.83
CA VAL A 265 -23.13 -8.68 -4.89
C VAL A 265 -21.65 -8.86 -5.22
N PHE A 266 -21.12 -8.10 -6.19
CA PHE A 266 -19.69 -8.08 -6.52
C PHE A 266 -18.84 -7.80 -5.29
N SER A 267 -19.24 -6.83 -4.48
CA SER A 267 -18.52 -6.45 -3.27
C SER A 267 -18.43 -7.59 -2.25
N THR A 268 -19.49 -8.39 -2.13
CA THR A 268 -19.51 -9.60 -1.28
C THR A 268 -18.60 -10.70 -1.85
N ILE A 269 -18.63 -10.90 -3.17
CA ILE A 269 -17.75 -11.87 -3.84
C ILE A 269 -16.28 -11.48 -3.65
N PHE A 270 -15.96 -10.20 -3.72
CA PHE A 270 -14.60 -9.69 -3.52
C PHE A 270 -14.04 -10.04 -2.13
N LEU A 271 -14.88 -10.11 -1.11
CA LEU A 271 -14.47 -10.52 0.24
C LEU A 271 -13.88 -11.94 0.26
N PHE A 272 -14.47 -12.89 -0.48
CA PHE A 272 -13.93 -14.25 -0.59
C PHE A 272 -12.54 -14.24 -1.22
N THR A 273 -12.32 -13.38 -2.21
CA THR A 273 -11.00 -13.21 -2.81
C THR A 273 -9.95 -12.80 -1.77
N VAL A 274 -10.28 -11.83 -0.92
CA VAL A 274 -9.36 -11.30 0.11
C VAL A 274 -9.08 -12.35 1.20
N ALA A 275 -9.94 -13.33 1.42
CA ALA A 275 -9.71 -14.42 2.36
C ALA A 275 -8.39 -15.17 2.07
N GLY A 276 -7.97 -15.27 0.80
CA GLY A 276 -6.68 -15.84 0.40
C GLY A 276 -5.50 -15.15 1.07
N TYR A 277 -5.51 -13.83 1.19
CA TYR A 277 -4.46 -13.07 1.89
C TYR A 277 -4.38 -13.43 3.38
N PHE A 278 -5.51 -13.52 4.08
CA PHE A 278 -5.54 -13.92 5.49
C PHE A 278 -5.07 -15.35 5.69
N ILE A 279 -5.48 -16.28 4.81
CA ILE A 279 -4.99 -17.67 4.82
C ILE A 279 -3.47 -17.68 4.62
N GLY A 280 -2.95 -16.97 3.62
CA GLY A 280 -1.53 -16.91 3.32
C GLY A 280 -0.69 -16.35 4.47
N THR A 281 -1.14 -15.27 5.10
CA THR A 281 -0.45 -14.68 6.27
C THR A 281 -0.51 -15.58 7.50
N ALA A 282 -1.64 -16.27 7.75
CA ALA A 282 -1.77 -17.24 8.82
C ALA A 282 -0.86 -18.46 8.61
N VAL A 283 -0.77 -18.95 7.37
CA VAL A 283 0.17 -20.02 6.99
C VAL A 283 1.62 -19.56 7.18
N ALA A 284 1.96 -18.35 6.70
CA ALA A 284 3.29 -17.79 6.89
C ALA A 284 3.68 -17.72 8.36
N SER A 285 2.79 -17.26 9.25
CA SER A 285 3.07 -17.16 10.69
C SER A 285 3.31 -18.52 11.35
N ARG A 286 2.56 -19.56 10.94
CA ARG A 286 2.72 -20.93 11.49
C ARG A 286 3.98 -21.62 10.98
N LEU A 287 4.40 -21.28 9.76
CA LEU A 287 5.55 -21.91 9.09
C LEU A 287 6.85 -21.10 9.20
N GLN A 288 6.94 -20.11 10.11
CA GLN A 288 8.14 -19.29 10.31
C GLN A 288 9.42 -20.12 10.55
N ARG A 289 9.29 -21.30 11.15
CA ARG A 289 10.41 -22.28 11.33
C ARG A 289 11.05 -22.74 10.00
N TRP A 290 10.36 -22.60 8.87
CA TRP A 290 10.94 -22.95 7.55
C TRP A 290 11.95 -21.91 7.07
N GLY A 291 11.96 -20.72 7.68
CA GLY A 291 12.79 -19.58 7.27
C GLY A 291 12.16 -18.76 6.15
N GLY A 292 12.42 -17.46 6.17
CA GLY A 292 11.81 -16.50 5.25
C GLY A 292 12.08 -16.80 3.77
N GLU A 293 13.27 -17.27 3.44
CA GLU A 293 13.68 -17.62 2.05
C GLU A 293 12.79 -18.72 1.45
N ARG A 294 12.54 -19.81 2.22
CA ARG A 294 11.67 -20.90 1.76
C ARG A 294 10.23 -20.47 1.64
N LEU A 295 9.76 -19.60 2.56
CA LEU A 295 8.41 -19.06 2.50
C LEU A 295 8.22 -18.16 1.27
N ILE A 296 9.21 -17.33 0.93
CA ILE A 296 9.20 -16.54 -0.31
C ILE A 296 9.14 -17.47 -1.52
N GLY A 297 10.05 -18.46 -1.59
CA GLY A 297 10.09 -19.40 -2.73
C GLY A 297 8.78 -20.15 -2.93
N THR A 298 8.21 -20.71 -1.87
CA THR A 298 6.89 -21.37 -1.92
C THR A 298 5.80 -20.39 -2.34
N GLY A 299 5.80 -19.16 -1.77
CA GLY A 299 4.81 -18.13 -2.07
C GLY A 299 4.84 -17.69 -3.53
N THR A 300 6.02 -17.58 -4.16
CA THR A 300 6.14 -17.23 -5.58
C THR A 300 5.54 -18.30 -6.48
N LEU A 301 5.75 -19.59 -6.16
CA LEU A 301 5.16 -20.72 -6.93
C LEU A 301 3.64 -20.76 -6.75
N VAL A 302 3.13 -20.55 -5.55
CA VAL A 302 1.68 -20.48 -5.28
C VAL A 302 1.05 -19.31 -6.04
N ALA A 303 1.68 -18.12 -6.04
CA ALA A 303 1.20 -16.98 -6.79
C ALA A 303 1.20 -17.24 -8.31
N LEU A 304 2.25 -17.86 -8.85
CA LEU A 304 2.29 -18.28 -10.25
C LEU A 304 1.17 -19.28 -10.57
N GLY A 305 0.93 -20.26 -9.69
CA GLY A 305 -0.16 -21.24 -9.83
C GLY A 305 -1.54 -20.56 -9.87
N GLY A 306 -1.77 -19.57 -8.99
CA GLY A 306 -2.98 -18.75 -9.01
C GLY A 306 -3.13 -17.97 -10.32
N GLY A 307 -2.05 -17.34 -10.80
CA GLY A 307 -2.05 -16.66 -12.09
C GLY A 307 -2.32 -17.59 -13.27
N ALA A 308 -1.74 -18.79 -13.28
CA ALA A 308 -1.99 -19.81 -14.30
C ALA A 308 -3.45 -20.29 -14.28
N LEU A 309 -4.00 -20.54 -13.11
CA LEU A 309 -5.41 -20.90 -12.94
C LEU A 309 -6.35 -19.79 -13.43
N MET A 310 -5.94 -18.52 -13.35
CA MET A 310 -6.72 -17.41 -13.89
C MET A 310 -6.60 -17.27 -15.40
N LEU A 311 -5.43 -17.55 -15.98
CA LEU A 311 -5.16 -17.33 -17.41
C LEU A 311 -5.59 -18.49 -18.30
N LEU A 312 -5.32 -19.75 -17.89
CA LEU A 312 -5.52 -20.92 -18.77
C LEU A 312 -6.98 -21.13 -19.18
N PRO A 313 -8.00 -21.07 -18.28
CA PRO A 313 -9.39 -21.29 -18.67
C PRO A 313 -9.90 -20.30 -19.73
N PRO A 314 -9.68 -18.96 -19.63
CA PRO A 314 -10.10 -18.03 -20.68
C PRO A 314 -9.42 -18.25 -22.04
N LEU A 315 -8.20 -18.81 -22.07
CA LEU A 315 -7.53 -19.17 -23.32
C LEU A 315 -8.22 -20.36 -24.01
N LEU A 316 -8.86 -21.24 -23.22
CA LEU A 316 -9.64 -22.39 -23.68
C LEU A 316 -11.13 -22.04 -23.93
N GLY A 317 -11.48 -20.74 -23.84
CA GLY A 317 -12.88 -20.30 -23.98
C GLY A 317 -13.78 -20.57 -22.77
N LEU A 318 -13.19 -21.02 -21.65
CA LEU A 318 -13.88 -21.32 -20.39
C LEU A 318 -13.77 -20.15 -19.43
N THR A 319 -14.82 -19.36 -19.29
CA THR A 319 -14.85 -18.24 -18.34
C THR A 319 -15.98 -18.44 -17.33
N HIS A 320 -15.62 -18.54 -16.05
CA HIS A 320 -16.57 -18.67 -14.96
C HIS A 320 -16.17 -17.80 -13.77
N PRO A 321 -17.09 -17.03 -13.15
CA PRO A 321 -16.76 -16.14 -12.03
C PRO A 321 -16.06 -16.83 -10.85
N ALA A 322 -16.50 -18.05 -10.49
CA ALA A 322 -15.91 -18.80 -9.39
C ALA A 322 -14.44 -19.17 -9.64
N VAL A 323 -14.06 -19.43 -10.90
CA VAL A 323 -12.66 -19.73 -11.25
C VAL A 323 -11.78 -18.50 -11.02
N ILE A 324 -12.27 -17.31 -11.37
CA ILE A 324 -11.56 -16.04 -11.15
C ILE A 324 -11.34 -15.79 -9.65
N VAL A 325 -12.39 -16.00 -8.84
CA VAL A 325 -12.31 -15.86 -7.37
C VAL A 325 -11.30 -16.84 -6.79
N LEU A 326 -11.41 -18.13 -7.15
CA LEU A 326 -10.50 -19.17 -6.65
C LEU A 326 -9.05 -18.92 -7.08
N ALA A 327 -8.83 -18.55 -8.33
CA ALA A 327 -7.52 -18.23 -8.87
C ALA A 327 -6.87 -17.07 -8.12
N MET A 328 -7.63 -16.00 -7.85
CA MET A 328 -7.13 -14.86 -7.09
C MET A 328 -6.93 -15.18 -5.62
N MET A 329 -7.78 -16.03 -5.01
CA MET A 329 -7.53 -16.54 -3.65
C MET A 329 -6.17 -17.24 -3.57
N VAL A 330 -5.87 -18.14 -4.51
CA VAL A 330 -4.57 -18.84 -4.59
C VAL A 330 -3.43 -17.84 -4.75
N PHE A 331 -3.57 -16.87 -5.66
CA PHE A 331 -2.58 -15.81 -5.83
C PHE A 331 -2.33 -15.03 -4.53
N LEU A 332 -3.38 -14.68 -3.81
CA LEU A 332 -3.30 -13.95 -2.53
C LEU A 332 -2.77 -14.80 -1.37
N ILE A 333 -2.89 -16.12 -1.41
CA ILE A 333 -2.16 -17.00 -0.48
C ILE A 333 -0.65 -16.84 -0.72
N GLY A 334 -0.21 -16.88 -1.98
CA GLY A 334 1.18 -16.61 -2.34
C GLY A 334 1.65 -15.21 -1.91
N PHE A 335 0.81 -14.20 -2.11
CA PHE A 335 1.04 -12.83 -1.64
C PHE A 335 1.29 -12.78 -0.12
N GLY A 336 0.47 -13.44 0.68
CA GLY A 336 0.61 -13.51 2.14
C GLY A 336 1.90 -14.19 2.60
N LEU A 337 2.43 -15.14 1.83
CA LEU A 337 3.71 -15.79 2.08
C LEU A 337 4.90 -14.89 1.70
N VAL A 338 4.82 -14.19 0.57
CA VAL A 338 5.94 -13.40 0.02
C VAL A 338 6.12 -12.07 0.74
N VAL A 339 5.05 -11.28 0.86
CA VAL A 339 5.15 -9.86 1.24
C VAL A 339 5.81 -9.60 2.59
N PRO A 340 5.40 -10.22 3.71
CA PRO A 340 6.01 -9.96 5.01
C PRO A 340 7.49 -10.33 5.04
N ASN A 341 7.85 -11.45 4.42
CA ASN A 341 9.21 -11.97 4.39
C ASN A 341 10.13 -11.15 3.46
N ALA A 342 9.62 -10.68 2.33
CA ALA A 342 10.36 -9.79 1.43
C ALA A 342 10.64 -8.42 2.06
N ILE A 343 9.67 -7.85 2.77
CA ILE A 343 9.87 -6.60 3.53
C ILE A 343 10.96 -6.79 4.61
N ALA A 344 10.89 -7.88 5.38
CA ALA A 344 11.89 -8.17 6.40
C ALA A 344 13.29 -8.31 5.80
N SER A 345 13.42 -9.05 4.69
CA SER A 345 14.69 -9.24 3.98
C SER A 345 15.26 -7.93 3.42
N ALA A 346 14.40 -7.03 2.92
CA ALA A 346 14.81 -5.72 2.41
C ALA A 346 15.35 -4.80 3.51
N MET A 347 14.75 -4.85 4.71
CA MET A 347 15.09 -3.93 5.81
C MET A 347 16.29 -4.42 6.65
N ALA A 348 16.52 -5.74 6.72
CA ALA A 348 17.55 -6.33 7.58
C ALA A 348 18.95 -5.74 7.41
N PRO A 349 19.47 -5.44 6.18
CA PRO A 349 20.81 -4.88 6.00
C PRO A 349 20.93 -3.39 6.40
N PHE A 350 19.82 -2.69 6.66
CA PHE A 350 19.82 -1.22 6.79
C PHE A 350 19.22 -0.69 8.12
N PRO A 351 19.66 -1.17 9.28
CA PRO A 351 19.07 -0.74 10.56
C PRO A 351 19.24 0.76 10.84
N THR A 352 20.35 1.36 10.38
CA THR A 352 20.65 2.79 10.54
C THR A 352 19.94 3.69 9.53
N MET A 353 19.44 3.12 8.42
CA MET A 353 18.76 3.83 7.34
C MET A 353 17.31 3.34 7.15
N ALA A 354 16.74 2.67 8.15
CA ALA A 354 15.43 2.01 8.04
C ALA A 354 14.31 2.93 7.54
N GLY A 355 14.35 4.22 7.88
CA GLY A 355 13.39 5.23 7.39
C GLY A 355 13.48 5.45 5.90
N THR A 356 14.68 5.73 5.39
CA THR A 356 14.92 5.94 3.96
C THR A 356 14.64 4.64 3.18
N ALA A 357 15.06 3.50 3.72
CA ALA A 357 14.82 2.19 3.12
C ALA A 357 13.31 1.88 3.01
N SER A 358 12.53 2.14 4.07
CA SER A 358 11.08 1.96 4.07
C SER A 358 10.37 2.92 3.09
N ALA A 359 10.82 4.16 2.97
CA ALA A 359 10.26 5.13 2.02
C ALA A 359 10.53 4.72 0.57
N LEU A 360 11.78 4.37 0.25
CA LEU A 360 12.15 3.92 -1.10
C LEU A 360 11.48 2.60 -1.46
N PHE A 361 11.38 1.66 -0.50
CA PHE A 361 10.68 0.39 -0.69
C PHE A 361 9.20 0.60 -0.99
N GLY A 362 8.52 1.42 -0.18
CA GLY A 362 7.11 1.74 -0.39
C GLY A 362 6.84 2.47 -1.71
N PHE A 363 7.72 3.42 -2.08
CA PHE A 363 7.68 4.06 -3.40
C PHE A 363 7.80 3.03 -4.52
N ALA A 364 8.86 2.22 -4.50
CA ALA A 364 9.14 1.28 -5.58
C ALA A 364 8.04 0.20 -5.68
N GLN A 365 7.56 -0.32 -4.53
CA GLN A 365 6.41 -1.23 -4.47
C GLN A 365 5.17 -0.64 -5.14
N THR A 366 4.81 0.61 -4.80
CA THR A 366 3.59 1.23 -5.32
C THR A 366 3.76 1.67 -6.78
N ALA A 367 4.95 2.12 -7.17
CA ALA A 367 5.26 2.43 -8.56
C ALA A 367 5.19 1.19 -9.46
N LEU A 368 5.73 0.05 -9.01
CA LEU A 368 5.60 -1.23 -9.72
C LEU A 368 4.14 -1.72 -9.72
N ALA A 369 3.40 -1.54 -8.62
CA ALA A 369 1.97 -1.83 -8.57
C ALA A 369 1.17 -1.07 -9.62
N SER A 370 1.51 0.20 -9.86
CA SER A 370 0.87 1.01 -10.89
C SER A 370 1.08 0.46 -12.30
N LEU A 371 2.21 -0.22 -12.56
CA LEU A 371 2.45 -0.88 -13.85
C LEU A 371 1.42 -1.98 -14.13
N GLY A 372 0.97 -2.71 -13.13
CA GLY A 372 -0.12 -3.69 -13.27
C GLY A 372 -1.44 -3.04 -13.68
N SER A 373 -1.77 -1.89 -13.06
CA SER A 373 -2.94 -1.10 -13.43
C SER A 373 -2.82 -0.54 -14.86
N VAL A 374 -1.64 -0.02 -15.25
CA VAL A 374 -1.35 0.45 -16.62
C VAL A 374 -1.47 -0.69 -17.63
N ALA A 375 -0.86 -1.85 -17.34
CA ALA A 375 -0.89 -3.00 -18.25
C ALA A 375 -2.33 -3.42 -18.58
N VAL A 376 -3.17 -3.56 -17.57
CA VAL A 376 -4.58 -3.89 -17.77
C VAL A 376 -5.33 -2.77 -18.52
N ALA A 377 -5.07 -1.50 -18.20
CA ALA A 377 -5.73 -0.39 -18.87
C ALA A 377 -5.36 -0.32 -20.36
N ALA A 378 -4.07 -0.50 -20.67
CA ALA A 378 -3.56 -0.41 -22.04
C ALA A 378 -3.94 -1.62 -22.93
N THR A 379 -4.17 -2.80 -22.34
CA THR A 379 -4.47 -4.03 -23.07
C THR A 379 -5.94 -4.43 -23.01
N TYR A 380 -6.79 -3.61 -22.39
CA TYR A 380 -8.22 -3.92 -22.22
C TYR A 380 -8.95 -4.10 -23.55
N ASP A 381 -9.51 -5.27 -23.75
CA ASP A 381 -10.21 -5.70 -24.97
C ASP A 381 -11.68 -6.12 -24.75
N GLY A 382 -12.22 -5.79 -23.57
CA GLY A 382 -13.58 -6.21 -23.19
C GLY A 382 -13.67 -7.66 -22.71
N THR A 383 -12.53 -8.35 -22.52
CA THR A 383 -12.48 -9.74 -22.05
C THR A 383 -11.76 -9.87 -20.70
N VAL A 384 -11.79 -11.09 -20.14
CA VAL A 384 -11.07 -11.43 -18.90
C VAL A 384 -9.55 -11.58 -19.14
N ARG A 385 -9.11 -11.80 -20.37
CA ARG A 385 -7.73 -12.15 -20.74
C ARG A 385 -6.67 -11.14 -20.29
N PRO A 386 -6.84 -9.81 -20.49
CA PRO A 386 -5.83 -8.84 -20.05
C PRO A 386 -5.58 -8.86 -18.55
N MET A 387 -6.65 -8.99 -17.75
CA MET A 387 -6.55 -9.12 -16.30
C MET A 387 -5.79 -10.39 -15.91
N ALA A 388 -6.17 -11.51 -16.50
CA ALA A 388 -5.57 -12.82 -16.23
C ALA A 388 -4.09 -12.88 -16.63
N ALA A 389 -3.73 -12.32 -17.80
CA ALA A 389 -2.36 -12.21 -18.27
C ALA A 389 -1.49 -11.35 -17.34
N THR A 390 -2.04 -10.25 -16.83
CA THR A 390 -1.33 -9.38 -15.88
C THR A 390 -1.04 -10.09 -14.56
N VAL A 391 -2.01 -10.83 -14.00
CA VAL A 391 -1.83 -11.60 -12.76
C VAL A 391 -0.83 -12.74 -12.96
N PHE A 392 -0.91 -13.46 -14.08
CA PHE A 392 0.04 -14.51 -14.42
C PHE A 392 1.46 -13.96 -14.61
N GLY A 393 1.61 -12.88 -15.40
CA GLY A 393 2.90 -12.22 -15.63
C GLY A 393 3.53 -11.72 -14.33
N ALA A 394 2.75 -11.18 -13.42
CA ALA A 394 3.20 -10.80 -12.07
C ALA A 394 3.73 -12.01 -11.29
N GLY A 395 3.00 -13.13 -11.26
CA GLY A 395 3.45 -14.38 -10.66
C GLY A 395 4.76 -14.89 -11.28
N LEU A 396 4.87 -14.85 -12.62
CA LEU A 396 6.07 -15.26 -13.34
C LEU A 396 7.29 -14.40 -12.98
N VAL A 397 7.12 -13.07 -12.93
CA VAL A 397 8.19 -12.13 -12.54
C VAL A 397 8.66 -12.43 -11.10
N THR A 398 7.75 -12.75 -10.17
CA THR A 398 8.17 -13.12 -8.81
C THR A 398 9.00 -14.40 -8.77
N VAL A 399 8.64 -15.42 -9.55
CA VAL A 399 9.43 -16.65 -9.66
C VAL A 399 10.81 -16.35 -10.25
N ILE A 400 10.88 -15.63 -11.37
CA ILE A 400 12.15 -15.25 -12.00
C ILE A 400 13.02 -14.44 -11.03
N ALA A 401 12.44 -13.47 -10.31
CA ALA A 401 13.18 -12.66 -9.36
C ALA A 401 13.74 -13.47 -8.19
N HIS A 402 12.97 -14.41 -7.64
CA HIS A 402 13.43 -15.25 -6.54
C HIS A 402 14.47 -16.29 -7.01
N TRP A 403 14.09 -17.13 -7.96
CA TRP A 403 14.90 -18.28 -8.35
C TRP A 403 16.08 -17.92 -9.28
N GLY A 404 15.97 -16.83 -10.05
CA GLY A 404 17.03 -16.35 -10.92
C GLY A 404 18.06 -15.45 -10.23
N PHE A 405 17.62 -14.68 -9.24
CA PHE A 405 18.47 -13.64 -8.63
C PHE A 405 18.67 -13.78 -7.12
N ALA A 406 17.84 -14.50 -6.36
CA ALA A 406 18.14 -14.82 -4.99
C ALA A 406 19.26 -15.90 -4.99
N ARG A 407 20.46 -15.55 -4.52
CA ARG A 407 21.46 -16.60 -4.24
C ARG A 407 20.97 -17.38 -3.04
N PRO A 408 20.97 -18.74 -3.09
CA PRO A 408 20.77 -19.51 -1.88
C PRO A 408 21.78 -19.03 -0.84
N GLN A 409 21.32 -18.67 0.35
CA GLN A 409 22.20 -18.57 1.52
C GLN A 409 22.59 -20.01 1.95
N ALA A 410 23.16 -20.77 1.00
CA ALA A 410 23.75 -22.06 1.31
C ALA A 410 25.17 -21.81 1.81
N ALA A 411 25.43 -22.32 3.02
CA ALA A 411 26.73 -22.52 3.64
C ALA A 411 27.47 -21.25 4.14
N ARG A 412 26.94 -20.62 5.18
CA ARG A 412 27.77 -20.13 6.27
C ARG A 412 27.21 -20.73 7.56
N ALA A 413 27.43 -22.00 7.76
CA ALA A 413 27.41 -22.69 9.03
C ALA A 413 28.87 -22.86 9.46
#